data_d8a1af533950dc40e1680ebc2f371536
#
_entry.id   d8a1af533950dc40e1680ebc2f371536
#
_cell.length_a   1.000
_cell.length_b   1.000
_cell.length_c   1.000
_cell.angle_alpha   90.00
_cell.angle_beta   90.00
_cell.angle_gamma   90.00
#
_symmetry.space_group_name_H-M   'P 1'
#
loop_
_entity.id
_entity.type
_entity.pdbx_description
1 polymer ?
#
loop_
_entity_poly.entity_id
_entity_poly.type
_entity_poly.pdbx_seq_one_letter_code
_entity_poly.pdbx_strand_id
1 'polypeptide(L)'
;MILTTIYLVRHCEAMGNINRIFQGHTDEEISDNGRLQLEKLAERFRDIHLDVLYSSPLKRAYRTAEAVNRYHQLPIHTDERLIEINGGHWEEKPWEALPELYPDEWAAWSCRPWSFAPQNGEPMRAVYARMAEVLSAIAEDHPGETVGVASHGCAIRNALCWASGRPIEQLLEIPWCDNTAVSVLEFEDGRPFIRLANDNGHLDDALSTLNKQSWWRE
;
A
#
# COMPACT_ATOMS: atom_id res chain seq x y z
N MET A 1 -14.62 23.02 11.19
CA MET A 1 -14.03 22.31 10.03
C MET A 1 -14.30 20.83 10.23
N ILE A 2 -14.73 20.15 9.21
CA ILE A 2 -14.98 18.69 9.25
C ILE A 2 -13.69 18.03 8.75
N LEU A 3 -13.07 17.20 9.59
CA LEU A 3 -11.80 16.56 9.31
C LEU A 3 -12.01 15.06 9.18
N THR A 4 -11.84 14.51 7.97
CA THR A 4 -11.84 13.06 7.76
C THR A 4 -10.42 12.52 7.89
N THR A 5 -10.24 11.44 8.64
CA THR A 5 -8.93 10.82 8.87
C THR A 5 -8.89 9.45 8.22
N ILE A 6 -7.89 9.18 7.38
CA ILE A 6 -7.67 7.88 6.74
C ILE A 6 -6.36 7.27 7.25
N TYR A 7 -6.47 6.11 7.89
CA TYR A 7 -5.35 5.23 8.22
C TYR A 7 -5.09 4.28 7.06
N LEU A 8 -4.06 4.57 6.26
CA LEU A 8 -3.69 3.79 5.08
C LEU A 8 -2.59 2.80 5.46
N VAL A 9 -2.89 1.51 5.34
CA VAL A 9 -2.05 0.40 5.84
C VAL A 9 -1.59 -0.47 4.68
N ARG A 10 -0.27 -0.70 4.54
CA ARG A 10 0.26 -1.68 3.60
C ARG A 10 -0.03 -3.09 4.10
N HIS A 11 -0.37 -3.99 3.19
CA HIS A 11 -0.56 -5.41 3.52
C HIS A 11 0.65 -6.01 4.26
N CYS A 12 0.41 -7.06 5.06
CA CYS A 12 1.45 -7.84 5.73
C CYS A 12 2.32 -8.62 4.73
N GLU A 13 3.43 -9.17 5.19
CA GLU A 13 4.32 -9.99 4.37
C GLU A 13 3.58 -11.21 3.81
N ALA A 14 3.67 -11.40 2.49
CA ALA A 14 3.13 -12.54 1.74
C ALA A 14 4.28 -13.39 1.17
N MET A 15 3.95 -14.58 0.70
CA MET A 15 4.94 -15.53 0.17
C MET A 15 5.77 -14.94 -0.98
N GLY A 16 5.18 -14.11 -1.84
CA GLY A 16 5.92 -13.47 -2.91
C GLY A 16 6.95 -12.43 -2.42
N ASN A 17 6.78 -11.85 -1.22
CA ASN A 17 7.83 -11.03 -0.61
C ASN A 17 9.04 -11.92 -0.24
N ILE A 18 8.80 -13.12 0.32
CA ILE A 18 9.85 -14.09 0.65
C ILE A 18 10.51 -14.64 -0.60
N ASN A 19 9.70 -15.04 -1.59
CA ASN A 19 10.15 -15.63 -2.85
C ASN A 19 10.79 -14.58 -3.78
N ARG A 20 10.74 -13.29 -3.41
CA ARG A 20 11.29 -12.17 -4.18
C ARG A 20 10.77 -12.14 -5.61
N ILE A 21 9.45 -12.33 -5.77
CA ILE A 21 8.75 -12.21 -7.04
C ILE A 21 7.95 -10.92 -7.11
N PHE A 22 7.69 -10.44 -8.33
CA PHE A 22 6.77 -9.33 -8.54
C PHE A 22 5.35 -9.79 -8.24
N GLN A 23 4.70 -9.11 -7.31
CA GLN A 23 3.31 -9.34 -6.91
C GLN A 23 2.50 -8.08 -7.16
N GLY A 24 1.88 -7.99 -8.31
CA GLY A 24 0.83 -7.01 -8.55
C GLY A 24 -0.53 -7.61 -8.20
N HIS A 25 -1.19 -8.22 -9.18
CA HIS A 25 -2.47 -8.92 -9.02
C HIS A 25 -2.33 -10.38 -8.58
N THR A 26 -1.12 -10.95 -8.63
CA THR A 26 -0.85 -12.27 -8.05
C THR A 26 -1.26 -12.32 -6.58
N ASP A 27 -2.07 -13.30 -6.20
CA ASP A 27 -2.73 -13.37 -4.90
C ASP A 27 -2.25 -14.55 -4.05
N GLU A 28 -0.99 -14.48 -3.62
CA GLU A 28 -0.38 -15.47 -2.76
C GLU A 28 -0.82 -15.37 -1.29
N GLU A 29 -0.62 -16.46 -0.55
CA GLU A 29 -0.92 -16.52 0.89
C GLU A 29 0.06 -15.65 1.70
N ILE A 30 -0.36 -15.27 2.91
CA ILE A 30 0.50 -14.56 3.86
C ILE A 30 1.56 -15.49 4.44
N SER A 31 2.74 -14.96 4.74
CA SER A 31 3.84 -15.69 5.36
C SER A 31 3.64 -15.87 6.87
N ASP A 32 4.46 -16.73 7.48
CA ASP A 32 4.48 -16.86 8.95
C ASP A 32 4.92 -15.56 9.63
N ASN A 33 5.90 -14.84 9.05
CA ASN A 33 6.29 -13.52 9.54
C ASN A 33 5.15 -12.52 9.37
N GLY A 34 4.41 -12.59 8.24
CA GLY A 34 3.22 -11.77 8.01
C GLY A 34 2.15 -11.98 9.09
N ARG A 35 1.94 -13.22 9.56
CA ARG A 35 1.02 -13.51 10.68
C ARG A 35 1.46 -12.80 11.97
N LEU A 36 2.75 -12.80 12.27
CA LEU A 36 3.30 -12.10 13.45
C LEU A 36 3.18 -10.57 13.30
N GLN A 37 3.41 -10.04 12.09
CA GLN A 37 3.17 -8.62 11.79
C GLN A 37 1.70 -8.23 12.05
N LEU A 38 0.74 -9.08 11.65
CA LEU A 38 -0.68 -8.86 11.88
C LEU A 38 -1.06 -8.82 13.37
N GLU A 39 -0.41 -9.63 14.21
CA GLU A 39 -0.62 -9.56 15.67
C GLU A 39 -0.20 -8.19 16.23
N LYS A 40 0.98 -7.70 15.82
CA LYS A 40 1.47 -6.38 16.23
C LYS A 40 0.59 -5.24 15.71
N LEU A 41 0.13 -5.36 14.45
CA LEU A 41 -0.77 -4.38 13.86
C LEU A 41 -2.12 -4.32 14.59
N ALA A 42 -2.69 -5.47 14.94
CA ALA A 42 -3.94 -5.54 15.69
C ALA A 42 -3.82 -4.82 17.06
N GLU A 43 -2.71 -5.07 17.79
CA GLU A 43 -2.45 -4.38 19.05
C GLU A 43 -2.32 -2.86 18.86
N ARG A 44 -1.65 -2.41 17.78
CA ARG A 44 -1.54 -0.99 17.45
C ARG A 44 -2.89 -0.32 17.23
N PHE A 45 -3.84 -1.02 16.61
CA PHE A 45 -5.16 -0.50 16.30
C PHE A 45 -6.18 -0.65 17.43
N ARG A 46 -5.85 -1.33 18.53
CA ARG A 46 -6.79 -1.59 19.63
C ARG A 46 -7.49 -0.34 20.15
N ASP A 47 -6.74 0.74 20.36
CA ASP A 47 -7.23 1.97 20.97
C ASP A 47 -7.44 3.11 19.94
N ILE A 48 -7.26 2.83 18.64
CA ILE A 48 -7.54 3.76 17.56
C ILE A 48 -9.01 3.60 17.19
N HIS A 49 -9.82 4.63 17.36
CA HIS A 49 -11.22 4.59 16.91
C HIS A 49 -11.28 4.52 15.39
N LEU A 50 -12.11 3.60 14.86
CA LEU A 50 -12.45 3.50 13.45
C LEU A 50 -13.97 3.46 13.30
N ASP A 51 -14.49 4.24 12.35
CA ASP A 51 -15.92 4.25 11.99
C ASP A 51 -16.17 3.30 10.80
N VAL A 52 -15.24 3.21 9.85
CA VAL A 52 -15.39 2.45 8.60
C VAL A 52 -14.07 1.78 8.23
N LEU A 53 -14.14 0.65 7.52
CA LEU A 53 -12.97 -0.11 7.09
C LEU A 53 -13.10 -0.56 5.64
N TYR A 54 -12.11 -0.18 4.83
CA TYR A 54 -11.95 -0.57 3.44
C TYR A 54 -10.73 -1.48 3.23
N SER A 55 -10.77 -2.29 2.17
CA SER A 55 -9.64 -3.13 1.78
C SER A 55 -9.59 -3.34 0.28
N SER A 56 -8.37 -3.47 -0.26
CA SER A 56 -8.17 -4.20 -1.51
C SER A 56 -8.71 -5.62 -1.39
N PRO A 57 -9.29 -6.20 -2.46
CA PRO A 57 -9.81 -7.57 -2.43
C PRO A 57 -8.73 -8.65 -2.33
N LEU A 58 -7.44 -8.35 -2.62
CA LEU A 58 -6.36 -9.34 -2.55
C LEU A 58 -6.16 -9.84 -1.12
N LYS A 59 -5.97 -11.16 -0.97
CA LYS A 59 -5.90 -11.86 0.33
C LYS A 59 -4.99 -11.16 1.33
N ARG A 60 -3.76 -10.83 0.93
CA ARG A 60 -2.77 -10.19 1.82
C ARG A 60 -3.26 -8.87 2.42
N ALA A 61 -3.97 -8.05 1.63
CA ALA A 61 -4.56 -6.80 2.11
C ALA A 61 -5.82 -7.06 2.94
N TYR A 62 -6.67 -7.97 2.50
CA TYR A 62 -7.88 -8.32 3.22
C TYR A 62 -7.57 -8.91 4.61
N ARG A 63 -6.57 -9.81 4.72
CA ARG A 63 -6.09 -10.33 6.01
C ARG A 63 -5.51 -9.23 6.90
N THR A 64 -4.91 -8.21 6.29
CA THR A 64 -4.43 -7.04 7.04
C THR A 64 -5.60 -6.20 7.58
N ALA A 65 -6.64 -6.00 6.78
CA ALA A 65 -7.87 -5.36 7.23
C ALA A 65 -8.55 -6.15 8.36
N GLU A 66 -8.59 -7.49 8.28
CA GLU A 66 -9.12 -8.33 9.37
C GLU A 66 -8.33 -8.12 10.69
N ALA A 67 -7.01 -7.98 10.61
CA ALA A 67 -6.19 -7.71 11.80
C ALA A 67 -6.45 -6.31 12.38
N VAL A 68 -6.55 -5.28 11.54
CA VAL A 68 -6.97 -3.92 11.92
C VAL A 68 -8.34 -3.97 12.61
N ASN A 69 -9.25 -4.79 12.09
CA ASN A 69 -10.63 -4.92 12.56
C ASN A 69 -10.81 -5.74 13.85
N ARG A 70 -9.76 -6.37 14.35
CA ARG A 70 -9.86 -7.37 15.45
C ARG A 70 -10.66 -6.88 16.66
N TYR A 71 -10.51 -5.61 17.01
CA TYR A 71 -11.16 -5.01 18.18
C TYR A 71 -12.34 -4.08 17.82
N HIS A 72 -12.64 -3.90 16.53
CA HIS A 72 -13.68 -2.96 16.05
C HIS A 72 -14.95 -3.65 15.58
N GLN A 73 -14.84 -4.83 14.96
CA GLN A 73 -15.96 -5.63 14.43
C GLN A 73 -16.80 -4.88 13.38
N LEU A 74 -16.15 -4.06 12.56
CA LEU A 74 -16.78 -3.31 11.48
C LEU A 74 -16.96 -4.20 10.23
N PRO A 75 -17.94 -3.92 9.37
CA PRO A 75 -17.95 -4.47 8.02
C PRO A 75 -16.68 -4.05 7.26
N ILE A 76 -16.06 -4.99 6.51
CA ILE A 76 -14.92 -4.69 5.63
C ILE A 76 -15.47 -4.49 4.21
N HIS A 77 -15.38 -3.27 3.69
CA HIS A 77 -15.77 -2.93 2.34
C HIS A 77 -14.59 -3.14 1.39
N THR A 78 -14.78 -3.91 0.33
CA THR A 78 -13.74 -4.10 -0.69
C THR A 78 -13.90 -3.09 -1.84
N ASP A 79 -12.78 -2.52 -2.30
CA ASP A 79 -12.75 -1.64 -3.48
C ASP A 79 -11.58 -2.03 -4.39
N GLU A 80 -11.89 -2.36 -5.64
CA GLU A 80 -10.92 -2.76 -6.67
C GLU A 80 -9.90 -1.64 -6.97
N ARG A 81 -10.24 -0.38 -6.72
CA ARG A 81 -9.32 0.74 -6.90
C ARG A 81 -8.20 0.78 -5.85
N LEU A 82 -8.30 -0.02 -4.77
CA LEU A 82 -7.27 -0.16 -3.73
C LEU A 82 -6.24 -1.25 -4.05
N ILE A 83 -6.39 -1.99 -5.17
CA ILE A 83 -5.52 -3.09 -5.57
C ILE A 83 -4.10 -2.60 -5.91
N GLU A 84 -3.12 -3.50 -5.91
CA GLU A 84 -1.76 -3.20 -6.33
C GLU A 84 -1.70 -2.93 -7.85
N ILE A 85 -0.60 -2.35 -8.33
CA ILE A 85 -0.34 -2.21 -9.77
C ILE A 85 -0.42 -3.57 -10.46
N ASN A 86 -1.13 -3.66 -11.57
CA ASN A 86 -1.06 -4.84 -12.43
C ASN A 86 0.27 -4.87 -13.17
N GLY A 87 1.11 -5.85 -12.84
CA GLY A 87 2.42 -6.02 -13.47
C GLY A 87 2.38 -6.58 -14.88
N GLY A 88 1.23 -7.08 -15.35
CA GLY A 88 1.11 -7.73 -16.66
C GLY A 88 2.11 -8.89 -16.79
N HIS A 89 3.00 -8.83 -17.77
CA HIS A 89 3.99 -9.89 -17.97
C HIS A 89 5.09 -9.97 -16.89
N TRP A 90 5.16 -8.99 -15.97
CA TRP A 90 6.05 -9.01 -14.81
C TRP A 90 5.52 -9.90 -13.68
N GLU A 91 4.21 -10.19 -13.67
CA GLU A 91 3.60 -11.02 -12.62
C GLU A 91 4.35 -12.35 -12.43
N GLU A 92 4.60 -12.70 -11.17
CA GLU A 92 5.31 -13.93 -10.76
C GLU A 92 6.78 -14.04 -11.19
N LYS A 93 7.33 -13.02 -11.85
CA LYS A 93 8.76 -13.03 -12.21
C LYS A 93 9.63 -12.68 -11.01
N PRO A 94 10.78 -13.36 -10.85
CA PRO A 94 11.77 -12.95 -9.87
C PRO A 94 12.26 -11.51 -10.14
N TRP A 95 12.32 -10.70 -9.10
CA TRP A 95 12.82 -9.32 -9.22
C TRP A 95 14.20 -9.24 -9.88
N GLU A 96 15.09 -10.19 -9.57
CA GLU A 96 16.45 -10.27 -10.13
C GLU A 96 16.49 -10.56 -11.64
N ALA A 97 15.43 -11.17 -12.18
CA ALA A 97 15.34 -11.48 -13.61
C ALA A 97 14.80 -10.31 -14.46
N LEU A 98 14.09 -9.36 -13.85
CA LEU A 98 13.42 -8.27 -14.57
C LEU A 98 14.37 -7.38 -15.38
N PRO A 99 15.58 -7.01 -14.87
CA PRO A 99 16.52 -6.21 -15.65
C PRO A 99 16.99 -6.86 -16.95
N GLU A 100 17.12 -8.19 -16.95
CA GLU A 100 17.53 -8.96 -18.13
C GLU A 100 16.35 -9.22 -19.06
N LEU A 101 15.21 -9.60 -18.51
CA LEU A 101 14.02 -9.92 -19.29
C LEU A 101 13.38 -8.69 -19.95
N TYR A 102 13.37 -7.56 -19.25
CA TYR A 102 12.63 -6.35 -19.65
C TYR A 102 13.45 -5.07 -19.37
N PRO A 103 14.62 -4.89 -20.00
CA PRO A 103 15.57 -3.83 -19.65
C PRO A 103 15.00 -2.41 -19.76
N ASP A 104 14.18 -2.12 -20.77
CA ASP A 104 13.59 -0.78 -20.95
C ASP A 104 12.52 -0.47 -19.89
N GLU A 105 11.68 -1.45 -19.56
CA GLU A 105 10.66 -1.32 -18.51
C GLU A 105 11.32 -1.26 -17.13
N TRP A 106 12.39 -2.03 -16.89
CA TRP A 106 13.16 -1.96 -15.67
C TRP A 106 13.82 -0.59 -15.49
N ALA A 107 14.40 -0.01 -16.55
CA ALA A 107 14.91 1.35 -16.51
C ALA A 107 13.81 2.39 -16.24
N ALA A 108 12.60 2.17 -16.78
CA ALA A 108 11.46 3.00 -16.44
C ALA A 108 11.09 2.86 -14.96
N TRP A 109 10.88 1.63 -14.47
CA TRP A 109 10.54 1.37 -13.06
C TRP A 109 11.54 2.00 -12.08
N SER A 110 12.84 1.84 -12.34
CA SER A 110 13.90 2.25 -11.43
C SER A 110 14.23 3.74 -11.47
N CYS A 111 14.19 4.36 -12.66
CA CYS A 111 14.70 5.73 -12.86
C CYS A 111 13.61 6.73 -13.27
N ARG A 112 12.51 6.28 -13.84
CA ARG A 112 11.43 7.11 -14.38
C ARG A 112 10.06 6.45 -14.17
N PRO A 113 9.69 6.11 -12.92
CA PRO A 113 8.51 5.26 -12.67
C PRO A 113 7.21 5.81 -13.27
N TRP A 114 7.09 7.11 -13.44
CA TRP A 114 5.94 7.73 -14.13
C TRP A 114 5.77 7.32 -15.59
N SER A 115 6.81 6.76 -16.22
CA SER A 115 6.77 6.22 -17.59
C SER A 115 6.64 4.70 -17.64
N PHE A 116 6.60 4.04 -16.49
CA PHE A 116 6.44 2.59 -16.42
C PHE A 116 5.03 2.20 -16.89
N ALA A 117 4.99 1.30 -17.88
CA ALA A 117 3.76 0.76 -18.47
C ALA A 117 4.05 -0.65 -19.00
N PRO A 118 3.96 -1.69 -18.15
CA PRO A 118 4.28 -3.04 -18.56
C PRO A 118 3.27 -3.59 -19.55
N GLN A 119 3.71 -4.45 -20.45
CA GLN A 119 2.82 -5.08 -21.42
C GLN A 119 1.74 -5.89 -20.70
N ASN A 120 0.49 -5.71 -21.12
CA ASN A 120 -0.70 -6.32 -20.52
C ASN A 120 -0.92 -5.94 -19.02
N GLY A 121 -0.24 -4.91 -18.54
CA GLY A 121 -0.34 -4.43 -17.18
C GLY A 121 -0.90 -3.01 -17.08
N GLU A 122 -0.79 -2.41 -15.91
CA GLU A 122 -1.30 -1.08 -15.60
C GLU A 122 -0.17 -0.03 -15.68
N PRO A 123 -0.34 1.07 -16.41
CA PRO A 123 0.60 2.19 -16.36
C PRO A 123 0.67 2.82 -14.97
N MET A 124 1.87 3.19 -14.49
CA MET A 124 2.04 3.85 -13.19
C MET A 124 1.16 5.09 -13.01
N ARG A 125 0.95 5.86 -14.08
CA ARG A 125 0.07 7.03 -14.07
C ARG A 125 -1.40 6.68 -13.77
N ALA A 126 -1.85 5.49 -14.17
CA ALA A 126 -3.20 5.00 -13.84
C ALA A 126 -3.31 4.66 -12.35
N VAL A 127 -2.27 4.05 -11.76
CA VAL A 127 -2.20 3.80 -10.32
C VAL A 127 -2.29 5.11 -9.53
N TYR A 128 -1.51 6.12 -9.92
CA TYR A 128 -1.54 7.44 -9.28
C TYR A 128 -2.95 8.07 -9.34
N ALA A 129 -3.57 8.03 -10.52
CA ALA A 129 -4.89 8.64 -10.72
C ALA A 129 -5.98 7.92 -9.92
N ARG A 130 -6.03 6.55 -9.96
CA ARG A 130 -7.05 5.78 -9.23
C ARG A 130 -6.91 5.87 -7.72
N MET A 131 -5.66 5.95 -7.20
CA MET A 131 -5.44 6.11 -5.76
C MET A 131 -5.88 7.50 -5.28
N ALA A 132 -5.64 8.55 -6.07
CA ALA A 132 -6.16 9.89 -5.79
C ALA A 132 -7.70 9.89 -5.79
N GLU A 133 -8.32 9.27 -6.80
CA GLU A 133 -9.77 9.17 -6.93
C GLU A 133 -10.41 8.42 -5.76
N VAL A 134 -9.93 7.19 -5.44
CA VAL A 134 -10.55 6.37 -4.40
C VAL A 134 -10.43 6.99 -3.02
N LEU A 135 -9.27 7.58 -2.68
CA LEU A 135 -9.09 8.19 -1.36
C LEU A 135 -9.89 9.50 -1.23
N SER A 136 -10.03 10.27 -2.31
CA SER A 136 -10.93 11.43 -2.33
C SER A 136 -12.38 11.01 -2.14
N ALA A 137 -12.84 10.00 -2.87
CA ALA A 137 -14.21 9.49 -2.76
C ALA A 137 -14.50 8.96 -1.34
N ILE A 138 -13.59 8.17 -0.76
CA ILE A 138 -13.73 7.70 0.64
C ILE A 138 -13.85 8.89 1.60
N ALA A 139 -13.02 9.92 1.44
CA ALA A 139 -13.07 11.09 2.31
C ALA A 139 -14.36 11.91 2.16
N GLU A 140 -14.91 11.97 0.95
CA GLU A 140 -16.18 12.65 0.66
C GLU A 140 -17.39 11.87 1.19
N ASP A 141 -17.34 10.53 1.14
CA ASP A 141 -18.42 9.66 1.63
C ASP A 141 -18.46 9.57 3.16
N HIS A 142 -17.35 9.91 3.85
CA HIS A 142 -17.18 9.76 5.30
C HIS A 142 -16.74 11.06 5.99
N PRO A 143 -17.52 12.16 5.89
CA PRO A 143 -17.12 13.46 6.43
C PRO A 143 -17.06 13.46 7.95
N GLY A 144 -15.87 13.70 8.50
CA GLY A 144 -15.63 13.75 9.96
C GLY A 144 -15.36 12.40 10.62
N GLU A 145 -15.34 11.32 9.83
CA GLU A 145 -15.10 9.96 10.30
C GLU A 145 -13.62 9.57 10.22
N THR A 146 -13.28 8.51 10.94
CA THR A 146 -11.96 7.86 10.89
C THR A 146 -12.08 6.55 10.13
N VAL A 147 -11.38 6.45 9.02
CA VAL A 147 -11.47 5.33 8.07
C VAL A 147 -10.16 4.54 8.06
N GLY A 148 -10.25 3.21 8.21
CA GLY A 148 -9.14 2.30 7.93
C GLY A 148 -9.14 1.88 6.46
N VAL A 149 -7.97 1.83 5.83
CA VAL A 149 -7.81 1.39 4.41
C VAL A 149 -6.60 0.48 4.30
N ALA A 150 -6.80 -0.79 3.93
CA ALA A 150 -5.72 -1.72 3.65
C ALA A 150 -5.44 -1.82 2.14
N SER A 151 -4.18 -1.59 1.74
CA SER A 151 -3.74 -1.55 0.35
C SER A 151 -2.31 -2.08 0.20
N HIS A 152 -1.56 -1.64 -0.82
CA HIS A 152 -0.31 -2.23 -1.28
C HIS A 152 0.82 -1.22 -1.40
N GLY A 153 2.04 -1.73 -1.61
CA GLY A 153 3.25 -0.91 -1.58
C GLY A 153 3.30 0.17 -2.66
N CYS A 154 3.14 -0.20 -3.92
CA CYS A 154 3.17 0.75 -5.03
C CYS A 154 1.94 1.67 -5.02
N ALA A 155 0.76 1.13 -4.74
CA ALA A 155 -0.48 1.89 -4.61
C ALA A 155 -0.35 2.99 -3.53
N ILE A 156 0.11 2.64 -2.32
CA ILE A 156 0.31 3.58 -1.22
C ILE A 156 1.37 4.63 -1.55
N ARG A 157 2.47 4.23 -2.19
CA ARG A 157 3.52 5.16 -2.61
C ARG A 157 2.99 6.24 -3.56
N ASN A 158 2.14 5.85 -4.52
CA ASN A 158 1.45 6.77 -5.41
C ASN A 158 0.45 7.66 -4.65
N ALA A 159 -0.31 7.12 -3.72
CA ALA A 159 -1.22 7.87 -2.86
C ALA A 159 -0.49 8.95 -2.04
N LEU A 160 0.66 8.60 -1.45
CA LEU A 160 1.47 9.56 -0.68
C LEU A 160 2.10 10.64 -1.58
N CYS A 161 2.51 10.29 -2.81
CA CYS A 161 2.98 11.26 -3.78
C CYS A 161 1.90 12.29 -4.08
N TRP A 162 0.70 11.84 -4.43
CA TRP A 162 -0.45 12.70 -4.65
C TRP A 162 -0.83 13.54 -3.43
N ALA A 163 -0.97 12.91 -2.26
CA ALA A 163 -1.39 13.59 -1.04
C ALA A 163 -0.39 14.67 -0.56
N SER A 164 0.89 14.54 -0.95
CA SER A 164 1.91 15.57 -0.70
C SER A 164 1.87 16.74 -1.69
N GLY A 165 0.92 16.76 -2.62
CA GLY A 165 0.82 17.77 -3.68
C GLY A 165 1.88 17.64 -4.78
N ARG A 166 2.63 16.55 -4.81
CA ARG A 166 3.67 16.31 -5.81
C ARG A 166 3.09 15.71 -7.09
N PRO A 167 3.56 16.16 -8.26
CA PRO A 167 3.27 15.46 -9.51
C PRO A 167 3.95 14.09 -9.51
N ILE A 168 3.43 13.16 -10.31
CA ILE A 168 3.92 11.78 -10.38
C ILE A 168 5.42 11.70 -10.78
N GLU A 169 5.95 12.69 -11.47
CA GLU A 169 7.35 12.80 -11.84
C GLU A 169 8.29 12.84 -10.62
N GLN A 170 7.76 13.16 -9.44
CA GLN A 170 8.49 13.16 -8.17
C GLN A 170 8.25 11.87 -7.35
N LEU A 171 7.67 10.82 -7.92
CA LEU A 171 7.39 9.57 -7.22
C LEU A 171 8.64 8.95 -6.57
N LEU A 172 9.83 9.15 -7.16
CA LEU A 172 11.09 8.67 -6.58
C LEU A 172 11.45 9.31 -5.24
N GLU A 173 10.92 10.49 -4.93
CA GLU A 173 11.13 11.17 -3.65
C GLU A 173 10.32 10.55 -2.50
N ILE A 174 9.34 9.69 -2.83
CA ILE A 174 8.52 8.98 -1.85
C ILE A 174 9.18 7.63 -1.53
N PRO A 175 9.60 7.40 -0.29
CA PRO A 175 10.20 6.13 0.10
C PRO A 175 9.19 4.98 0.04
N TRP A 176 9.71 3.76 -0.09
CA TRP A 176 8.90 2.56 0.10
C TRP A 176 8.52 2.39 1.57
N CYS A 177 7.32 1.90 1.82
CA CYS A 177 6.85 1.54 3.16
C CYS A 177 7.15 0.07 3.49
N ASP A 178 7.31 -0.25 4.76
CA ASP A 178 7.39 -1.63 5.24
C ASP A 178 6.04 -2.35 5.15
N ASN A 179 6.03 -3.67 5.21
CA ASN A 179 4.79 -4.42 5.39
C ASN A 179 4.15 -4.02 6.73
N THR A 180 2.84 -3.91 6.74
CA THR A 180 2.01 -3.35 7.83
C THR A 180 2.32 -1.91 8.25
N ALA A 181 3.21 -1.19 7.57
CA ALA A 181 3.41 0.22 7.83
C ALA A 181 2.11 1.02 7.66
N VAL A 182 1.95 2.01 8.52
CA VAL A 182 0.76 2.86 8.60
C VAL A 182 1.11 4.28 8.17
N SER A 183 0.31 4.82 7.27
CA SER A 183 0.31 6.25 6.95
C SER A 183 -1.03 6.86 7.35
N VAL A 184 -1.03 8.10 7.79
CA VAL A 184 -2.25 8.81 8.18
C VAL A 184 -2.41 10.04 7.30
N LEU A 185 -3.54 10.08 6.62
CA LEU A 185 -3.98 11.21 5.82
C LEU A 185 -5.16 11.89 6.51
N GLU A 186 -5.15 13.21 6.57
CA GLU A 186 -6.28 14.03 6.99
C GLU A 186 -6.80 14.81 5.80
N PHE A 187 -8.11 14.84 5.65
CA PHE A 187 -8.78 15.61 4.60
C PHE A 187 -9.53 16.79 5.20
N GLU A 188 -9.17 17.99 4.76
CA GLU A 188 -9.83 19.23 5.10
C GLU A 188 -10.31 19.91 3.83
N ASP A 189 -11.61 20.16 3.70
CA ASP A 189 -12.23 20.76 2.50
C ASP A 189 -11.81 20.03 1.20
N GLY A 190 -11.78 18.69 1.23
CA GLY A 190 -11.41 17.83 0.09
C GLY A 190 -9.91 17.79 -0.22
N ARG A 191 -9.05 18.41 0.58
CA ARG A 191 -7.60 18.41 0.39
C ARG A 191 -6.91 17.47 1.38
N PRO A 192 -6.06 16.55 0.90
CA PRO A 192 -5.31 15.66 1.76
C PRO A 192 -4.10 16.34 2.39
N PHE A 193 -3.79 15.98 3.64
CA PHE A 193 -2.58 16.32 4.35
C PHE A 193 -1.97 15.06 4.96
N ILE A 194 -0.67 14.84 4.79
CA ILE A 194 0.03 13.70 5.40
C ILE A 194 0.41 14.06 6.84
N ARG A 195 -0.19 13.36 7.82
CA ARG A 195 0.16 13.50 9.23
C ARG A 195 1.25 12.54 9.66
N LEU A 196 1.25 11.34 9.08
CA LEU A 196 2.22 10.30 9.35
C LEU A 196 2.48 9.56 8.05
N ALA A 197 3.71 9.21 7.75
CA ALA A 197 4.05 8.45 6.56
C ALA A 197 4.91 7.24 6.92
N ASN A 198 4.49 6.07 6.43
CA ASN A 198 5.27 4.82 6.46
C ASN A 198 5.77 4.41 7.85
N ASP A 199 5.00 4.68 8.90
CA ASP A 199 5.37 4.33 10.26
C ASP A 199 5.17 2.83 10.53
N ASN A 200 6.26 2.15 10.87
CA ASN A 200 6.31 0.75 11.24
C ASN A 200 6.72 0.55 12.72
N GLY A 201 6.58 1.56 13.57
CA GLY A 201 7.02 1.56 14.98
C GLY A 201 6.40 0.49 15.87
N HIS A 202 5.38 -0.24 15.40
CA HIS A 202 4.81 -1.41 16.06
C HIS A 202 5.58 -2.71 15.78
N LEU A 203 6.51 -2.70 14.80
CA LEU A 203 7.37 -3.84 14.48
C LEU A 203 8.73 -3.69 15.16
N ASP A 204 9.27 -4.78 15.64
CA ASP A 204 10.69 -4.87 15.94
C ASP A 204 11.51 -5.18 14.67
N ASP A 205 12.85 -5.03 14.76
CA ASP A 205 13.74 -5.27 13.61
C ASP A 205 13.62 -6.69 13.05
N ALA A 206 13.28 -7.66 13.89
CA ALA A 206 13.14 -9.04 13.46
C ALA A 206 11.87 -9.30 12.63
N LEU A 207 10.85 -8.47 12.77
CA LEU A 207 9.60 -8.55 12.01
C LEU A 207 9.59 -7.65 10.76
N SER A 208 10.44 -6.62 10.69
CA SER A 208 10.52 -5.72 9.55
C SER A 208 10.98 -6.47 8.30
N THR A 209 10.16 -6.45 7.25
CA THR A 209 10.51 -7.03 5.95
C THR A 209 11.59 -6.19 5.26
N LEU A 210 11.53 -4.87 5.38
CA LEU A 210 12.52 -3.96 4.80
C LEU A 210 13.91 -4.15 5.42
N ASN A 211 14.00 -4.42 6.71
CA ASN A 211 15.29 -4.65 7.36
C ASN A 211 15.93 -5.98 6.97
N LYS A 212 15.12 -6.98 6.63
CA LYS A 212 15.57 -8.31 6.19
C LYS A 212 16.00 -8.35 4.72
N GLN A 213 15.56 -7.40 3.89
CA GLN A 213 15.77 -7.36 2.45
C GLN A 213 16.56 -6.13 2.06
N SER A 214 17.77 -6.31 1.48
CA SER A 214 18.64 -5.19 1.11
C SER A 214 18.45 -4.70 -0.34
N TRP A 215 17.83 -5.50 -1.19
CA TRP A 215 17.74 -5.27 -2.65
C TRP A 215 16.97 -4.00 -3.06
N TRP A 216 16.14 -3.47 -2.20
CA TRP A 216 15.42 -2.21 -2.45
C TRP A 216 16.19 -0.97 -1.98
N ARG A 217 17.41 -1.15 -1.42
CA ARG A 217 18.32 -0.07 -1.02
C ARG A 217 19.33 0.27 -2.10
N GLU A 218 19.45 -0.57 -3.13
CA GLU A 218 20.30 -0.40 -4.30
C GLU A 218 19.49 0.23 -5.44
#